data_b88d1bc2d644a797aff86845129f4182
#
_entry.id   b88d1bc2d644a797aff86845129f4182
#
_cell.length_a   1.000
_cell.length_b   1.000
_cell.length_c   1.000
_cell.angle_alpha   90.00
_cell.angle_beta   90.00
_cell.angle_gamma   90.00
#
_symmetry.space_group_name_H-M   'P 1'
#
loop_
_entity.id
_entity.type
_entity.pdbx_description
1 polymer ?
#
loop_
_entity_poly.entity_id
_entity_poly.type
_entity_poly.pdbx_seq_one_letter_code
_entity_poly.pdbx_strand_id
1 'polypeptide(L)'
;MVQVANLAATLVVVLYTLVPAGRWRQRGKLAAAGVVALAGLGRVALGAEAPTDVLVGAAIGVTIPLVLFRLFAPNEVFPIRYRRGRAAHLDVTGQRGEAIRRGLEDQLGIQVAEVTPFGLSGSAGSTPLRITVKGDPPRLLFGKLYARSHLRADRWYKLGRELLYGRLEDEKPFNTVRRLVQQEDYALRMCRDAGLPTPRPYGVVELTPEREYLLVAEFFDGAVELGEAEVNQGVIDDGLEIIRRLWEAGLAHRDIKPANLLVRDGRMLLIDVAFIELRPSPWRQAVDLANMMLCLALRSSPERVYERALRQFSVQEITEGFAAARGLALPSQLRRMLKAQGRDLHAEFIRLLPTPPQPVSIQRWSWRRVGLVGAVVLVVAFLYDQGVTIDYREAVATPTSVANLACTDLEPQWLLAQSVPSASLVPCLGPLPAGWSLGPVTVNNGRSVISLNHDRAGTNVLVIELTAGCDPRGAVQASSTQSQVRRYQRIDRQTPRYQAVVLDQFPGGCVTTQASVPVANRTEVTGDLAPILHYTTRQALQQALDQRSGGRLRLDPLPV
;
A
#
# COMPACT_ATOMS: atom_id res chain seq x y z
N MET A 1 15.05 -7.58 7.75
CA MET A 1 13.68 -7.54 7.21
C MET A 1 12.64 -8.27 8.06
N VAL A 2 12.78 -9.59 8.34
CA VAL A 2 11.78 -10.40 9.09
C VAL A 2 11.48 -9.90 10.50
N GLN A 3 12.49 -9.50 11.26
CA GLN A 3 12.31 -9.04 12.64
C GLN A 3 11.55 -7.72 12.75
N VAL A 4 11.82 -6.77 11.85
CA VAL A 4 11.08 -5.49 11.79
C VAL A 4 9.64 -5.74 11.36
N ALA A 5 9.42 -6.64 10.40
CA ALA A 5 8.09 -7.04 9.97
C ALA A 5 7.28 -7.67 11.12
N ASN A 6 7.87 -8.60 11.87
CA ASN A 6 7.22 -9.25 13.01
C ASN A 6 6.89 -8.24 14.12
N LEU A 7 7.80 -7.33 14.44
CA LEU A 7 7.56 -6.28 15.44
C LEU A 7 6.39 -5.38 15.00
N ALA A 8 6.42 -4.90 13.76
CA ALA A 8 5.37 -4.06 13.21
C ALA A 8 4.01 -4.78 13.19
N ALA A 9 3.98 -6.04 12.73
CA ALA A 9 2.78 -6.88 12.72
C ALA A 9 2.20 -7.08 14.13
N THR A 10 3.03 -7.44 15.09
CA THR A 10 2.62 -7.63 16.49
C THR A 10 2.02 -6.34 17.07
N LEU A 11 2.67 -5.19 16.86
CA LEU A 11 2.16 -3.91 17.34
C LEU A 11 0.83 -3.52 16.68
N VAL A 12 0.66 -3.79 15.39
CA VAL A 12 -0.63 -3.59 14.71
C VAL A 12 -1.71 -4.48 15.33
N VAL A 13 -1.42 -5.78 15.51
CA VAL A 13 -2.38 -6.71 16.11
C VAL A 13 -2.78 -6.24 17.50
N VAL A 14 -1.82 -5.98 18.39
CA VAL A 14 -2.06 -5.51 19.76
C VAL A 14 -2.90 -4.23 19.78
N LEU A 15 -2.54 -3.22 18.98
CA LEU A 15 -3.26 -1.96 18.93
C LEU A 15 -4.70 -2.10 18.44
N TYR A 16 -4.92 -2.96 17.47
CA TYR A 16 -6.25 -3.12 16.89
C TYR A 16 -7.15 -4.06 17.70
N THR A 17 -6.58 -5.00 18.45
CA THR A 17 -7.34 -5.92 19.32
C THR A 17 -7.58 -5.37 20.72
N LEU A 18 -6.57 -4.79 21.36
CA LEU A 18 -6.63 -4.43 22.78
C LEU A 18 -6.96 -2.96 23.04
N VAL A 19 -6.62 -2.03 22.11
CA VAL A 19 -6.83 -0.60 22.34
C VAL A 19 -8.12 -0.12 21.67
N PRO A 20 -9.07 0.47 22.44
CA PRO A 20 -10.30 1.01 21.87
C PRO A 20 -10.07 2.09 20.80
N ALA A 21 -10.96 2.17 19.80
CA ALA A 21 -10.89 3.21 18.79
C ALA A 21 -11.09 4.61 19.41
N GLY A 22 -10.14 5.52 19.20
CA GLY A 22 -10.16 6.86 19.74
C GLY A 22 -8.76 7.47 19.86
N ARG A 23 -8.65 8.57 20.66
CA ARG A 23 -7.38 9.27 20.87
C ARG A 23 -6.25 8.41 21.42
N TRP A 24 -6.57 7.42 22.25
CA TRP A 24 -5.60 6.48 22.80
C TRP A 24 -5.01 5.57 21.74
N ARG A 25 -5.84 5.06 20.81
CA ARG A 25 -5.34 4.27 19.66
C ARG A 25 -4.50 5.12 18.72
N GLN A 26 -4.83 6.41 18.53
CA GLN A 26 -3.99 7.31 17.71
C GLN A 26 -2.62 7.55 18.35
N ARG A 27 -2.58 7.81 19.66
CA ARG A 27 -1.31 7.91 20.41
C ARG A 27 -0.53 6.61 20.38
N GLY A 28 -1.21 5.47 20.55
CA GLY A 28 -0.61 4.14 20.42
C GLY A 28 0.01 3.88 19.04
N LYS A 29 -0.62 4.35 17.96
CA LYS A 29 -0.04 4.24 16.60
C LYS A 29 1.24 5.06 16.45
N LEU A 30 1.27 6.27 17.01
CA LEU A 30 2.49 7.09 17.00
C LEU A 30 3.60 6.46 17.82
N ALA A 31 3.27 5.95 19.02
CA ALA A 31 4.23 5.23 19.86
C ALA A 31 4.75 3.96 19.16
N ALA A 32 3.87 3.16 18.56
CA ALA A 32 4.26 1.97 17.81
C ALA A 32 5.15 2.31 16.61
N ALA A 33 4.81 3.36 15.85
CA ALA A 33 5.66 3.84 14.76
C ALA A 33 7.05 4.28 15.27
N GLY A 34 7.11 4.96 16.42
CA GLY A 34 8.37 5.34 17.07
C GLY A 34 9.20 4.12 17.48
N VAL A 35 8.56 3.09 18.05
CA VAL A 35 9.25 1.84 18.45
C VAL A 35 9.80 1.11 17.21
N VAL A 36 9.01 0.99 16.14
CA VAL A 36 9.45 0.34 14.89
C VAL A 36 10.60 1.13 14.25
N ALA A 37 10.49 2.47 14.23
CA ALA A 37 11.55 3.33 13.71
C ALA A 37 12.84 3.21 14.53
N LEU A 38 12.76 3.24 15.85
CA LEU A 38 13.92 3.10 16.74
C LEU A 38 14.58 1.72 16.60
N ALA A 39 13.78 0.66 16.55
CA ALA A 39 14.28 -0.69 16.31
C ALA A 39 14.95 -0.80 14.93
N GLY A 40 14.33 -0.23 13.89
CA GLY A 40 14.89 -0.20 12.54
C GLY A 40 16.20 0.58 12.45
N LEU A 41 16.26 1.78 13.05
CA LEU A 41 17.48 2.58 13.11
C LEU A 41 18.60 1.85 13.87
N GLY A 42 18.28 1.20 15.00
CA GLY A 42 19.24 0.40 15.75
C GLY A 42 19.82 -0.74 14.90
N ARG A 43 19.01 -1.41 14.10
CA ARG A 43 19.47 -2.51 13.23
C ARG A 43 20.36 -2.02 12.08
N VAL A 44 20.02 -0.87 11.51
CA VAL A 44 20.86 -0.22 10.49
C VAL A 44 22.19 0.24 11.10
N ALA A 45 22.16 0.88 12.26
CA ALA A 45 23.36 1.36 12.95
C ALA A 45 24.32 0.21 13.36
N LEU A 46 23.75 -0.96 13.66
CA LEU A 46 24.52 -2.17 13.97
C LEU A 46 24.96 -2.95 12.71
N GLY A 47 24.65 -2.46 11.52
CA GLY A 47 24.95 -3.15 10.27
C GLY A 47 24.20 -4.47 10.05
N ALA A 48 23.12 -4.69 10.83
CA ALA A 48 22.38 -5.96 10.82
C ALA A 48 21.35 -6.04 9.68
N GLU A 49 20.87 -4.91 9.17
CA GLU A 49 19.90 -4.83 8.05
C GLU A 49 20.14 -3.56 7.23
N ALA A 50 19.92 -3.64 5.91
CA ALA A 50 19.94 -2.46 5.04
C ALA A 50 18.71 -1.56 5.32
N PRO A 51 18.81 -0.23 5.11
CA PRO A 51 17.68 0.68 5.28
C PRO A 51 16.44 0.28 4.48
N THR A 52 16.64 -0.23 3.26
CA THR A 52 15.58 -0.76 2.39
C THR A 52 14.86 -1.94 3.00
N ASP A 53 15.58 -2.88 3.64
CA ASP A 53 15.02 -4.05 4.29
C ASP A 53 14.15 -3.68 5.50
N VAL A 54 14.57 -2.65 6.23
CA VAL A 54 13.79 -2.10 7.35
C VAL A 54 12.48 -1.50 6.85
N LEU A 55 12.53 -0.69 5.79
CA LEU A 55 11.33 -0.06 5.21
C LEU A 55 10.36 -1.09 4.63
N VAL A 56 10.85 -2.04 3.85
CA VAL A 56 10.04 -3.11 3.26
C VAL A 56 9.46 -4.00 4.37
N GLY A 57 10.26 -4.38 5.36
CA GLY A 57 9.81 -5.16 6.51
C GLY A 57 8.71 -4.44 7.30
N ALA A 58 8.87 -3.16 7.58
CA ALA A 58 7.85 -2.35 8.25
C ALA A 58 6.56 -2.25 7.42
N ALA A 59 6.67 -2.02 6.11
CA ALA A 59 5.51 -1.95 5.21
C ALA A 59 4.74 -3.28 5.17
N ILE A 60 5.42 -4.40 5.01
CA ILE A 60 4.82 -5.75 5.03
C ILE A 60 4.16 -6.03 6.39
N GLY A 61 4.88 -5.77 7.49
CA GLY A 61 4.38 -6.01 8.85
C GLY A 61 3.17 -5.18 9.23
N VAL A 62 2.99 -3.99 8.65
CA VAL A 62 1.79 -3.17 8.83
C VAL A 62 0.67 -3.59 7.89
N THR A 63 0.97 -3.83 6.62
CA THR A 63 -0.04 -4.03 5.58
C THR A 63 -0.75 -5.37 5.71
N ILE A 64 0.00 -6.46 5.91
CA ILE A 64 -0.59 -7.80 5.98
C ILE A 64 -1.62 -7.92 7.11
N PRO A 65 -1.34 -7.58 8.38
CA PRO A 65 -2.35 -7.67 9.43
C PRO A 65 -3.57 -6.77 9.17
N LEU A 66 -3.36 -5.54 8.65
CA LEU A 66 -4.48 -4.65 8.33
C LEU A 66 -5.38 -5.21 7.23
N VAL A 67 -4.82 -5.82 6.19
CA VAL A 67 -5.57 -6.48 5.12
C VAL A 67 -6.32 -7.69 5.67
N LEU A 68 -5.66 -8.54 6.45
CA LEU A 68 -6.29 -9.71 7.06
C LEU A 68 -7.42 -9.31 8.01
N PHE A 69 -7.22 -8.30 8.86
CA PHE A 69 -8.32 -7.78 9.70
C PHE A 69 -9.49 -7.26 8.87
N ARG A 70 -9.22 -6.63 7.72
CA ARG A 70 -10.28 -6.11 6.85
C ARG A 70 -11.04 -7.21 6.11
N LEU A 71 -10.37 -8.29 5.70
CA LEU A 71 -10.95 -9.35 4.88
C LEU A 71 -11.60 -10.45 5.70
N PHE A 72 -10.99 -10.84 6.81
CA PHE A 72 -11.35 -12.07 7.51
C PHE A 72 -11.92 -11.87 8.92
N ALA A 73 -11.72 -10.68 9.54
CA ALA A 73 -12.30 -10.45 10.84
C ALA A 73 -13.77 -10.04 10.71
N PRO A 74 -14.73 -10.82 11.24
CA PRO A 74 -16.14 -10.46 11.25
C PRO A 74 -16.34 -9.13 11.98
N ASN A 75 -17.29 -8.32 11.48
CA ASN A 75 -17.61 -7.02 12.09
C ASN A 75 -17.98 -7.13 13.58
N GLU A 76 -18.50 -8.26 13.99
CA GLU A 76 -18.97 -8.55 15.35
C GLU A 76 -17.81 -8.79 16.33
N VAL A 77 -16.65 -9.27 15.87
CA VAL A 77 -15.48 -9.52 16.71
C VAL A 77 -14.82 -8.22 17.19
N PHE A 78 -15.07 -7.09 16.48
CA PHE A 78 -14.55 -5.78 16.87
C PHE A 78 -15.67 -4.75 17.09
N PRO A 79 -16.55 -4.96 18.05
CA PRO A 79 -17.74 -4.13 18.25
C PRO A 79 -17.45 -2.65 18.49
N ILE A 80 -16.29 -2.33 19.06
CA ILE A 80 -15.86 -0.94 19.33
C ILE A 80 -15.62 -0.16 18.04
N ARG A 81 -15.26 -0.82 16.95
CA ARG A 81 -14.97 -0.17 15.67
C ARG A 81 -16.18 -0.11 14.75
N TYR A 82 -17.07 -1.09 14.81
CA TYR A 82 -18.13 -1.30 13.83
C TYR A 82 -19.46 -0.66 14.20
N ARG A 83 -19.76 -0.46 15.46
CA ARG A 83 -20.87 0.43 15.87
C ARG A 83 -20.66 1.88 15.44
N ARG A 84 -19.40 2.29 15.19
CA ARG A 84 -19.05 3.62 14.63
C ARG A 84 -18.72 3.62 13.13
N GLY A 85 -18.61 2.49 12.47
CA GLY A 85 -18.10 2.41 11.09
C GLY A 85 -19.09 2.88 10.03
N ARG A 86 -20.18 2.15 9.82
CA ARG A 86 -21.21 2.48 8.82
C ARG A 86 -22.36 3.30 9.39
N ALA A 87 -22.71 3.11 10.65
CA ALA A 87 -23.79 3.82 11.31
C ALA A 87 -23.38 5.15 11.95
N ALA A 88 -22.11 5.36 12.29
CA ALA A 88 -21.69 6.57 13.00
C ALA A 88 -21.69 7.85 12.14
N HIS A 89 -21.53 7.74 10.82
CA HIS A 89 -21.70 8.89 9.93
C HIS A 89 -23.18 9.18 9.66
N LEU A 90 -24.05 8.24 9.97
CA LEU A 90 -25.52 8.35 9.88
C LEU A 90 -26.14 8.75 11.22
N ASP A 91 -25.38 8.67 12.32
CA ASP A 91 -25.85 9.08 13.63
C ASP A 91 -25.82 10.62 13.74
N VAL A 92 -26.98 11.20 13.58
CA VAL A 92 -27.24 12.64 13.74
C VAL A 92 -27.94 12.93 15.07
N THR A 93 -27.89 11.99 16.02
CA THR A 93 -28.41 12.12 17.37
C THR A 93 -27.33 12.61 18.36
N GLY A 94 -27.69 12.91 19.58
CA GLY A 94 -26.78 13.34 20.63
C GLY A 94 -25.99 14.61 20.29
N GLN A 95 -24.73 14.64 20.67
CA GLN A 95 -23.86 15.85 20.51
C GLN A 95 -23.73 16.32 19.05
N ARG A 96 -23.75 15.41 18.09
CA ARG A 96 -23.65 15.76 16.67
C ARG A 96 -24.92 16.39 16.14
N GLY A 97 -26.07 15.84 16.51
CA GLY A 97 -27.38 16.42 16.17
C GLY A 97 -27.54 17.81 16.76
N GLU A 98 -27.08 18.00 17.99
CA GLU A 98 -27.09 19.29 18.65
C GLU A 98 -26.14 20.30 17.99
N ALA A 99 -24.96 19.85 17.55
CA ALA A 99 -24.04 20.70 16.78
C ALA A 99 -24.63 21.12 15.43
N ILE A 100 -25.37 20.21 14.76
CA ILE A 100 -26.07 20.52 13.50
C ILE A 100 -27.15 21.58 13.75
N ARG A 101 -28.00 21.41 14.78
CA ARG A 101 -29.06 22.40 15.11
C ARG A 101 -28.48 23.76 15.42
N ARG A 102 -27.51 23.82 16.33
CA ARG A 102 -26.83 25.08 16.68
C ARG A 102 -26.17 25.74 15.48
N GLY A 103 -25.43 24.97 14.69
CA GLY A 103 -24.77 25.49 13.50
C GLY A 103 -25.75 26.05 12.46
N LEU A 104 -26.92 25.44 12.26
CA LEU A 104 -27.99 25.94 11.39
C LEU A 104 -28.62 27.23 11.93
N GLU A 105 -28.84 27.30 13.23
CA GLU A 105 -29.42 28.49 13.89
C GLU A 105 -28.41 29.65 13.90
N ASP A 106 -27.19 29.45 14.37
CA ASP A 106 -26.17 30.49 14.55
C ASP A 106 -25.65 31.05 13.22
N GLN A 107 -25.46 30.19 12.19
CA GLN A 107 -24.82 30.58 10.94
C GLN A 107 -25.80 30.90 9.81
N LEU A 108 -27.01 30.32 9.81
CA LEU A 108 -28.02 30.53 8.76
C LEU A 108 -29.34 31.09 9.28
N GLY A 109 -29.52 31.26 10.59
CA GLY A 109 -30.77 31.73 11.21
C GLY A 109 -31.93 30.72 11.06
N ILE A 110 -31.65 29.43 10.82
CA ILE A 110 -32.64 28.40 10.54
C ILE A 110 -32.96 27.65 11.83
N GLN A 111 -34.19 27.82 12.34
CA GLN A 111 -34.68 27.09 13.50
C GLN A 111 -35.15 25.69 13.13
N VAL A 112 -34.46 24.69 13.63
CA VAL A 112 -34.67 23.28 13.28
C VAL A 112 -35.61 22.59 14.27
N ALA A 113 -36.63 21.92 13.76
CA ALA A 113 -37.48 21.03 14.54
C ALA A 113 -36.87 19.63 14.63
N GLU A 114 -36.44 19.07 13.49
CA GLU A 114 -35.93 17.71 13.42
C GLU A 114 -34.88 17.57 12.32
N VAL A 115 -33.89 16.68 12.54
CA VAL A 115 -32.88 16.25 11.54
C VAL A 115 -32.89 14.75 11.47
N THR A 116 -33.14 14.20 10.29
CA THR A 116 -33.16 12.74 10.05
C THR A 116 -32.29 12.36 8.86
N PRO A 117 -31.61 11.21 8.87
CA PRO A 117 -30.94 10.69 7.69
C PRO A 117 -31.94 10.39 6.58
N PHE A 118 -31.55 10.67 5.32
CA PHE A 118 -32.41 10.52 4.16
C PHE A 118 -31.68 9.87 2.99
N GLY A 119 -32.32 8.92 2.29
CA GLY A 119 -31.80 8.37 1.05
C GLY A 119 -30.42 7.68 1.16
N LEU A 120 -30.24 6.76 2.08
CA LEU A 120 -28.94 6.14 2.42
C LEU A 120 -28.35 5.20 1.37
N SER A 121 -29.12 4.73 0.41
CA SER A 121 -28.65 3.86 -0.67
C SER A 121 -27.87 4.66 -1.72
N GLY A 122 -26.54 4.56 -1.70
CA GLY A 122 -25.66 5.19 -2.69
C GLY A 122 -24.89 6.43 -2.23
N SER A 123 -24.95 6.80 -0.96
CA SER A 123 -24.31 8.01 -0.40
C SER A 123 -22.81 7.88 -0.11
N ALA A 124 -22.02 7.41 -1.06
CA ALA A 124 -20.57 7.23 -0.85
C ALA A 124 -19.81 8.56 -0.64
N GLY A 125 -20.32 9.68 -1.15
CA GLY A 125 -19.66 11.00 -1.15
C GLY A 125 -20.07 11.95 -0.03
N SER A 126 -21.21 11.72 0.66
CA SER A 126 -21.74 12.57 1.72
C SER A 126 -22.78 11.81 2.55
N THR A 127 -23.21 12.38 3.69
CA THR A 127 -24.38 11.88 4.44
C THR A 127 -25.57 12.77 4.14
N PRO A 128 -26.57 12.31 3.37
CA PRO A 128 -27.76 13.09 3.09
C PRO A 128 -28.69 13.13 4.29
N LEU A 129 -29.28 14.30 4.56
CA LEU A 129 -30.15 14.59 5.67
C LEU A 129 -31.42 15.28 5.19
N ARG A 130 -32.52 14.98 5.84
CA ARG A 130 -33.75 15.76 5.78
C ARG A 130 -33.83 16.62 7.04
N ILE A 131 -34.01 17.92 6.85
CA ILE A 131 -34.06 18.92 7.91
C ILE A 131 -35.46 19.51 7.90
N THR A 132 -36.21 19.32 8.99
CA THR A 132 -37.51 19.92 9.19
C THR A 132 -37.32 21.27 9.95
N VAL A 133 -37.67 22.35 9.30
CA VAL A 133 -37.60 23.72 9.86
C VAL A 133 -38.88 24.02 10.61
N LYS A 134 -38.75 24.69 11.78
CA LYS A 134 -39.91 25.13 12.55
C LYS A 134 -40.70 26.18 11.76
N GLY A 135 -41.99 26.03 11.69
CA GLY A 135 -42.93 26.94 11.00
C GLY A 135 -44.30 26.29 10.86
N ASP A 136 -45.29 27.05 10.46
CA ASP A 136 -46.64 26.57 10.18
C ASP A 136 -47.04 27.06 8.77
N PRO A 137 -47.05 26.20 7.74
CA PRO A 137 -46.64 24.80 7.76
C PRO A 137 -45.10 24.59 7.88
N PRO A 138 -44.64 23.43 8.38
CA PRO A 138 -43.22 23.14 8.49
C PRO A 138 -42.60 23.04 7.10
N ARG A 139 -41.39 23.62 6.94
CA ARG A 139 -40.63 23.56 5.67
C ARG A 139 -39.55 22.51 5.73
N LEU A 140 -39.38 21.77 4.63
CA LEU A 140 -38.34 20.79 4.48
C LEU A 140 -37.13 21.38 3.75
N LEU A 141 -35.93 21.06 4.26
CA LEU A 141 -34.65 21.35 3.61
C LEU A 141 -33.85 20.06 3.45
N PHE A 142 -32.99 20.08 2.45
CA PHE A 142 -32.03 19.02 2.21
C PHE A 142 -30.67 19.41 2.75
N GLY A 143 -30.02 18.51 3.49
CA GLY A 143 -28.68 18.68 4.01
C GLY A 143 -27.73 17.62 3.46
N LYS A 144 -26.54 18.02 3.02
CA LYS A 144 -25.43 17.12 2.72
C LYS A 144 -24.31 17.34 3.72
N LEU A 145 -24.10 16.34 4.58
CA LEU A 145 -23.06 16.40 5.61
C LEU A 145 -21.77 15.74 5.09
N TYR A 146 -20.69 16.51 5.14
CA TYR A 146 -19.37 16.13 4.69
C TYR A 146 -18.38 16.00 5.85
N ALA A 147 -17.70 14.84 5.92
CA ALA A 147 -16.70 14.52 6.91
C ALA A 147 -15.38 14.10 6.23
N ARG A 148 -14.31 13.94 7.02
CA ARG A 148 -13.00 13.47 6.50
C ARG A 148 -13.03 12.09 5.84
N SER A 149 -13.99 11.24 6.20
CA SER A 149 -14.20 9.94 5.56
C SER A 149 -14.56 10.09 4.08
N HIS A 150 -15.41 11.07 3.75
CA HIS A 150 -15.85 11.34 2.38
C HIS A 150 -14.71 11.91 1.51
N LEU A 151 -13.83 12.74 2.09
CA LEU A 151 -12.63 13.23 1.40
C LEU A 151 -11.68 12.09 0.96
N ARG A 152 -11.56 11.04 1.78
CA ARG A 152 -10.75 9.86 1.41
C ARG A 152 -11.38 9.06 0.27
N ALA A 153 -12.70 8.93 0.28
CA ALA A 153 -13.42 8.26 -0.80
C ALA A 153 -13.27 9.01 -2.14
N ASP A 154 -13.38 10.35 -2.13
CA ASP A 154 -13.15 11.20 -3.30
C ASP A 154 -11.73 11.04 -3.87
N ARG A 155 -10.71 11.03 -3.01
CA ARG A 155 -9.30 10.82 -3.45
C ARG A 155 -9.08 9.50 -4.16
N TRP A 156 -9.60 8.40 -3.62
CA TRP A 156 -9.45 7.09 -4.25
C TRP A 156 -10.22 6.99 -5.57
N TYR A 157 -11.42 7.60 -5.62
CA TYR A 157 -12.21 7.64 -6.82
C TYR A 157 -11.51 8.42 -7.94
N LYS A 158 -10.99 9.61 -7.63
CA LYS A 158 -10.26 10.45 -8.61
C LYS A 158 -8.95 9.84 -9.05
N LEU A 159 -8.17 9.25 -8.13
CA LEU A 159 -6.95 8.51 -8.47
C LEU A 159 -7.25 7.34 -9.43
N GLY A 160 -8.31 6.58 -9.17
CA GLY A 160 -8.74 5.50 -10.07
C GLY A 160 -9.12 6.03 -11.46
N ARG A 161 -9.77 7.17 -11.54
CA ARG A 161 -10.12 7.81 -12.82
C ARG A 161 -8.89 8.35 -13.54
N GLU A 162 -7.96 8.97 -12.83
CA GLU A 162 -6.70 9.45 -13.41
C GLU A 162 -5.88 8.30 -14.00
N LEU A 163 -5.83 7.15 -13.33
CA LEU A 163 -5.22 5.94 -13.86
C LEU A 163 -5.91 5.43 -15.13
N LEU A 164 -7.26 5.51 -15.20
CA LEU A 164 -8.03 5.00 -16.33
C LEU A 164 -8.06 5.97 -17.52
N TYR A 165 -8.26 7.26 -17.26
CA TYR A 165 -8.45 8.29 -18.30
C TYR A 165 -7.20 9.13 -18.58
N GLY A 166 -6.19 9.08 -17.70
CA GLY A 166 -4.94 9.83 -17.84
C GLY A 166 -5.18 11.34 -17.92
N ARG A 167 -4.54 12.00 -18.91
CA ARG A 167 -4.65 13.46 -19.09
C ARG A 167 -6.04 13.99 -19.48
N LEU A 168 -7.00 13.12 -19.73
CA LEU A 168 -8.40 13.53 -19.94
C LEU A 168 -9.10 13.82 -18.61
N GLU A 169 -8.48 13.44 -17.48
CA GLU A 169 -8.97 13.73 -16.15
C GLU A 169 -8.16 14.89 -15.58
N ASP A 170 -8.73 16.10 -15.56
CA ASP A 170 -8.07 17.31 -15.07
C ASP A 170 -8.37 17.57 -13.59
N GLU A 171 -9.29 16.81 -13.00
CA GLU A 171 -9.69 16.99 -11.62
C GLU A 171 -8.69 16.40 -10.63
N LYS A 172 -7.99 17.27 -9.91
CA LYS A 172 -7.19 16.88 -8.76
C LYS A 172 -8.07 16.57 -7.54
N PRO A 173 -7.69 15.59 -6.71
CA PRO A 173 -8.38 15.33 -5.45
C PRO A 173 -8.40 16.55 -4.55
N PHE A 174 -9.51 16.80 -3.86
CA PHE A 174 -9.59 17.87 -2.88
C PHE A 174 -8.72 17.55 -1.65
N ASN A 175 -8.03 18.57 -1.13
CA ASN A 175 -7.17 18.43 0.02
C ASN A 175 -7.90 18.60 1.35
N THR A 176 -9.04 19.30 1.36
CA THR A 176 -9.82 19.59 2.55
C THR A 176 -11.31 19.39 2.31
N VAL A 177 -12.05 19.01 3.37
CA VAL A 177 -13.51 18.87 3.32
C VAL A 177 -14.17 20.20 2.95
N ARG A 178 -13.64 21.31 3.46
CA ARG A 178 -14.14 22.65 3.16
C ARG A 178 -14.13 22.95 1.65
N ARG A 179 -13.05 22.61 0.95
CA ARG A 179 -12.95 22.79 -0.50
C ARG A 179 -13.97 21.94 -1.27
N LEU A 180 -14.18 20.69 -0.83
CA LEU A 180 -15.17 19.79 -1.44
C LEU A 180 -16.58 20.40 -1.35
N VAL A 181 -16.97 20.90 -0.18
CA VAL A 181 -18.30 21.50 0.04
C VAL A 181 -18.46 22.82 -0.70
N GLN A 182 -17.43 23.66 -0.67
CA GLN A 182 -17.44 24.94 -1.40
C GLN A 182 -17.60 24.74 -2.90
N GLN A 183 -17.02 23.69 -3.47
CA GLN A 183 -17.16 23.36 -4.89
C GLN A 183 -18.61 23.00 -5.24
N GLU A 184 -19.30 22.25 -4.39
CA GLU A 184 -20.70 21.88 -4.65
C GLU A 184 -21.65 23.07 -4.45
N ASP A 185 -21.45 23.90 -3.43
CA ASP A 185 -22.22 25.16 -3.26
C ASP A 185 -22.04 26.08 -4.48
N TYR A 186 -20.80 26.22 -4.96
CA TYR A 186 -20.50 26.99 -6.16
C TYR A 186 -21.19 26.42 -7.40
N ALA A 187 -21.13 25.10 -7.60
CA ALA A 187 -21.77 24.42 -8.71
C ALA A 187 -23.30 24.62 -8.70
N LEU A 188 -23.94 24.51 -7.52
CA LEU A 188 -25.38 24.78 -7.38
C LEU A 188 -25.75 26.22 -7.77
N ARG A 189 -24.95 27.21 -7.36
CA ARG A 189 -25.19 28.61 -7.74
C ARG A 189 -25.05 28.83 -9.23
N MET A 190 -24.00 28.30 -9.85
CA MET A 190 -23.79 28.34 -11.29
C MET A 190 -24.94 27.71 -12.07
N CYS A 191 -25.42 26.54 -11.65
CA CYS A 191 -26.56 25.90 -12.27
C CYS A 191 -27.81 26.78 -12.20
N ARG A 192 -28.06 27.41 -11.09
CA ARG A 192 -29.19 28.33 -10.93
C ARG A 192 -29.07 29.58 -11.78
N ASP A 193 -27.88 30.17 -11.85
CA ASP A 193 -27.60 31.34 -12.70
C ASP A 193 -27.79 31.00 -14.18
N ALA A 194 -27.51 29.75 -14.56
CA ALA A 194 -27.79 29.19 -15.90
C ALA A 194 -29.27 28.81 -16.10
N GLY A 195 -30.15 29.06 -15.14
CA GLY A 195 -31.59 28.76 -15.23
C GLY A 195 -31.90 27.26 -15.15
N LEU A 196 -31.00 26.44 -14.64
CA LEU A 196 -31.24 25.01 -14.46
C LEU A 196 -32.16 24.73 -13.27
N PRO A 197 -33.05 23.73 -13.35
CA PRO A 197 -34.00 23.38 -12.30
C PRO A 197 -33.30 22.56 -11.20
N THR A 198 -32.35 23.19 -10.50
CA THR A 198 -31.58 22.62 -9.40
C THR A 198 -32.02 23.18 -8.05
N PRO A 199 -31.75 22.48 -6.91
CA PRO A 199 -32.10 22.96 -5.59
C PRO A 199 -31.47 24.32 -5.27
N ARG A 200 -32.23 25.22 -4.66
CA ARG A 200 -31.70 26.49 -4.16
C ARG A 200 -30.73 26.24 -3.00
N PRO A 201 -29.46 26.64 -3.07
CA PRO A 201 -28.56 26.58 -1.93
C PRO A 201 -28.91 27.65 -0.90
N TYR A 202 -28.96 27.30 0.38
CA TYR A 202 -29.14 28.22 1.51
C TYR A 202 -27.80 28.64 2.11
N GLY A 203 -26.80 27.73 2.09
CA GLY A 203 -25.45 27.99 2.55
C GLY A 203 -24.73 26.77 3.05
N VAL A 204 -23.53 27.02 3.55
CA VAL A 204 -22.66 26.01 4.14
C VAL A 204 -22.46 26.32 5.61
N VAL A 205 -22.70 25.32 6.47
CA VAL A 205 -22.53 25.40 7.92
C VAL A 205 -21.27 24.63 8.31
N GLU A 206 -20.39 25.26 9.11
CA GLU A 206 -19.24 24.59 9.71
C GLU A 206 -19.62 24.02 11.07
N LEU A 207 -19.38 22.72 11.25
CA LEU A 207 -19.65 22.00 12.49
C LEU A 207 -18.33 21.78 13.25
N THR A 208 -18.21 22.39 14.41
CA THR A 208 -17.06 22.26 15.31
C THR A 208 -17.40 21.33 16.48
N PRO A 209 -16.43 20.65 17.08
CA PRO A 209 -14.97 20.68 16.85
C PRO A 209 -14.48 19.74 15.73
N GLU A 210 -15.35 18.96 15.10
CA GLU A 210 -15.00 17.86 14.19
C GLU A 210 -14.53 18.35 12.80
N ARG A 211 -14.67 19.62 12.48
CA ARG A 211 -14.43 20.22 11.16
C ARG A 211 -15.19 19.47 10.06
N GLU A 212 -16.45 19.19 10.36
CA GLU A 212 -17.44 18.71 9.39
C GLU A 212 -18.17 19.91 8.79
N TYR A 213 -18.72 19.73 7.61
CA TYR A 213 -19.44 20.80 6.90
C TYR A 213 -20.78 20.26 6.42
N LEU A 214 -21.82 21.07 6.59
CA LEU A 214 -23.16 20.76 6.11
C LEU A 214 -23.54 21.76 5.01
N LEU A 215 -23.75 21.27 3.80
CA LEU A 215 -24.37 22.03 2.72
C LEU A 215 -25.88 21.93 2.87
N VAL A 216 -26.55 23.07 2.90
CA VAL A 216 -28.01 23.17 3.05
C VAL A 216 -28.62 23.68 1.77
N ALA A 217 -29.60 22.95 1.24
CA ALA A 217 -30.29 23.29 0.00
C ALA A 217 -31.80 23.03 0.11
N GLU A 218 -32.54 23.44 -0.89
CA GLU A 218 -33.95 23.16 -1.05
C GLU A 218 -34.23 21.66 -1.10
N PHE A 219 -35.29 21.21 -0.44
CA PHE A 219 -35.80 19.87 -0.55
C PHE A 219 -36.96 19.84 -1.54
N PHE A 220 -36.89 18.97 -2.53
CA PHE A 220 -37.95 18.78 -3.51
C PHE A 220 -38.98 17.78 -2.98
N ASP A 221 -39.89 18.28 -2.14
CA ASP A 221 -40.95 17.46 -1.57
C ASP A 221 -41.90 16.95 -2.64
N GLY A 222 -42.32 15.68 -2.54
CA GLY A 222 -43.17 15.01 -3.52
C GLY A 222 -42.51 14.67 -4.85
N ALA A 223 -41.23 14.97 -5.04
CA ALA A 223 -40.50 14.55 -6.24
C ALA A 223 -40.13 13.07 -6.19
N VAL A 224 -40.22 12.39 -7.32
CA VAL A 224 -39.93 10.95 -7.50
C VAL A 224 -38.72 10.78 -8.41
N GLU A 225 -37.84 9.79 -8.14
CA GLU A 225 -36.72 9.48 -9.03
C GLU A 225 -37.21 9.07 -10.44
N LEU A 226 -36.49 9.49 -11.50
CA LEU A 226 -36.85 9.19 -12.88
C LEU A 226 -37.03 7.69 -13.15
N GLY A 227 -36.29 6.84 -12.42
CA GLY A 227 -36.40 5.38 -12.53
C GLY A 227 -37.78 4.84 -12.14
N GLU A 228 -38.55 5.56 -11.34
CA GLU A 228 -39.87 5.20 -10.82
C GLU A 228 -40.98 6.11 -11.37
N ALA A 229 -40.65 7.26 -11.94
CA ALA A 229 -41.56 8.25 -12.44
C ALA A 229 -42.21 7.86 -13.77
N GLU A 230 -43.36 8.46 -14.08
CA GLU A 230 -43.92 8.44 -15.41
C GLU A 230 -43.22 9.46 -16.31
N VAL A 231 -42.74 9.01 -17.47
CA VAL A 231 -42.03 9.83 -18.44
C VAL A 231 -42.93 10.15 -19.63
N ASN A 232 -43.56 11.29 -19.56
CA ASN A 232 -44.36 11.87 -20.66
C ASN A 232 -43.49 12.73 -21.59
N GLN A 233 -44.08 13.32 -22.63
CA GLN A 233 -43.35 14.16 -23.58
C GLN A 233 -42.72 15.41 -22.93
N GLY A 234 -43.39 16.03 -21.97
CA GLY A 234 -42.88 17.18 -21.23
C GLY A 234 -41.62 16.89 -20.45
N VAL A 235 -41.60 15.73 -19.76
CA VAL A 235 -40.41 15.25 -19.01
C VAL A 235 -39.24 14.95 -19.96
N ILE A 236 -39.51 14.42 -21.17
CA ILE A 236 -38.45 14.22 -22.18
C ILE A 236 -37.87 15.56 -22.62
N ASP A 237 -38.73 16.53 -22.97
CA ASP A 237 -38.29 17.85 -23.41
C ASP A 237 -37.51 18.58 -22.31
N ASP A 238 -37.99 18.56 -21.07
CA ASP A 238 -37.28 19.16 -19.93
C ASP A 238 -35.88 18.53 -19.73
N GLY A 239 -35.77 17.20 -19.82
CA GLY A 239 -34.47 16.52 -19.69
C GLY A 239 -33.48 16.92 -20.78
N LEU A 240 -33.94 17.02 -22.02
CA LEU A 240 -33.12 17.47 -23.15
C LEU A 240 -32.75 18.94 -23.02
N GLU A 241 -33.69 19.80 -22.58
CA GLU A 241 -33.45 21.23 -22.32
C GLU A 241 -32.43 21.43 -21.20
N ILE A 242 -32.45 20.63 -20.15
CA ILE A 242 -31.42 20.66 -19.09
C ILE A 242 -30.02 20.45 -19.69
N ILE A 243 -29.86 19.47 -20.57
CA ILE A 243 -28.55 19.20 -21.22
C ILE A 243 -28.17 20.36 -22.13
N ARG A 244 -29.11 20.93 -22.92
CA ARG A 244 -28.83 22.09 -23.79
C ARG A 244 -28.34 23.28 -22.97
N ARG A 245 -29.02 23.61 -21.89
CA ARG A 245 -28.63 24.71 -20.98
C ARG A 245 -27.28 24.47 -20.29
N LEU A 246 -26.99 23.22 -19.89
CA LEU A 246 -25.65 22.87 -19.39
C LEU A 246 -24.58 23.18 -20.44
N TRP A 247 -24.81 22.83 -21.72
CA TRP A 247 -23.84 23.08 -22.77
C TRP A 247 -23.65 24.59 -23.04
N GLU A 248 -24.74 25.35 -23.13
CA GLU A 248 -24.71 26.79 -23.31
C GLU A 248 -24.02 27.53 -22.18
N ALA A 249 -24.18 27.04 -20.96
CA ALA A 249 -23.48 27.55 -19.78
C ALA A 249 -22.01 27.09 -19.68
N GLY A 250 -21.53 26.26 -20.63
CA GLY A 250 -20.17 25.68 -20.58
C GLY A 250 -19.97 24.72 -19.43
N LEU A 251 -21.00 23.92 -19.09
CA LEU A 251 -21.01 22.96 -17.99
C LEU A 251 -21.18 21.52 -18.51
N ALA A 252 -20.66 20.54 -17.76
CA ALA A 252 -21.00 19.13 -17.85
C ALA A 252 -21.32 18.58 -16.46
N HIS A 253 -22.40 17.81 -16.34
CA HIS A 253 -22.82 17.24 -15.05
C HIS A 253 -21.98 16.03 -14.64
N ARG A 254 -21.61 15.20 -15.61
CA ARG A 254 -20.71 14.04 -15.48
C ARG A 254 -21.26 12.86 -14.69
N ASP A 255 -22.44 12.97 -14.08
CA ASP A 255 -23.10 11.90 -13.32
C ASP A 255 -24.62 11.86 -13.60
N ILE A 256 -25.02 11.98 -14.88
CA ILE A 256 -26.40 11.87 -15.29
C ILE A 256 -26.85 10.40 -15.14
N LYS A 257 -27.72 10.16 -14.16
CA LYS A 257 -28.29 8.85 -13.83
C LYS A 257 -29.69 9.03 -13.23
N PRO A 258 -30.57 7.99 -13.22
CA PRO A 258 -31.94 8.10 -12.71
C PRO A 258 -32.08 8.67 -11.31
N ALA A 259 -31.16 8.34 -10.36
CA ALA A 259 -31.20 8.87 -9.00
C ALA A 259 -30.89 10.38 -8.89
N ASN A 260 -30.28 10.98 -9.91
CA ASN A 260 -29.95 12.41 -9.96
C ASN A 260 -30.97 13.22 -10.77
N LEU A 261 -31.99 12.56 -11.30
CA LEU A 261 -33.08 13.15 -12.09
C LEU A 261 -34.40 12.89 -11.35
N LEU A 262 -35.03 13.95 -10.88
CA LEU A 262 -36.33 13.86 -10.19
C LEU A 262 -37.45 14.39 -11.11
N VAL A 263 -38.64 13.85 -10.93
CA VAL A 263 -39.85 14.34 -11.60
C VAL A 263 -40.84 14.79 -10.52
N ARG A 264 -41.36 16.02 -10.66
CA ARG A 264 -42.40 16.59 -9.83
C ARG A 264 -43.38 17.37 -10.70
N ASP A 265 -44.63 17.09 -10.57
CA ASP A 265 -45.71 17.76 -11.33
C ASP A 265 -45.47 17.75 -12.86
N GLY A 266 -44.94 16.62 -13.36
CA GLY A 266 -44.62 16.46 -14.79
C GLY A 266 -43.41 17.26 -15.29
N ARG A 267 -42.64 17.88 -14.38
CA ARG A 267 -41.42 18.65 -14.67
C ARG A 267 -40.18 17.93 -14.16
N MET A 268 -39.09 17.97 -14.94
CA MET A 268 -37.82 17.37 -14.53
C MET A 268 -37.00 18.34 -13.68
N LEU A 269 -36.36 17.80 -12.63
CA LEU A 269 -35.47 18.49 -11.73
C LEU A 269 -34.13 17.77 -11.70
N LEU A 270 -33.03 18.52 -11.61
CA LEU A 270 -31.66 18.01 -11.57
C LEU A 270 -31.05 18.19 -10.17
N ILE A 271 -30.52 17.11 -9.61
CA ILE A 271 -29.87 17.12 -8.30
C ILE A 271 -28.45 16.55 -8.36
N ASP A 272 -27.70 16.64 -7.28
CA ASP A 272 -26.35 16.08 -7.07
C ASP A 272 -25.31 16.61 -8.06
N VAL A 273 -25.08 17.90 -8.01
CA VAL A 273 -24.15 18.64 -8.88
C VAL A 273 -22.68 18.57 -8.44
N ALA A 274 -22.34 17.66 -7.50
CA ALA A 274 -20.99 17.55 -6.92
C ALA A 274 -19.88 17.28 -7.96
N PHE A 275 -20.23 16.70 -9.11
CA PHE A 275 -19.29 16.36 -10.17
C PHE A 275 -19.30 17.33 -11.37
N ILE A 276 -20.05 18.44 -11.26
CA ILE A 276 -20.10 19.43 -12.34
C ILE A 276 -18.71 19.98 -12.65
N GLU A 277 -18.40 20.01 -13.93
CA GLU A 277 -17.17 20.57 -14.48
C GLU A 277 -17.47 21.83 -15.29
N LEU A 278 -16.71 22.90 -15.02
CA LEU A 278 -16.72 24.14 -15.76
C LEU A 278 -15.76 24.06 -16.94
N ARG A 279 -16.21 24.44 -18.13
CA ARG A 279 -15.47 24.34 -19.39
C ARG A 279 -14.94 22.94 -19.63
N PRO A 280 -15.82 21.93 -19.61
CA PRO A 280 -15.45 20.55 -19.83
C PRO A 280 -14.95 20.33 -21.25
N SER A 281 -14.23 19.25 -21.45
CA SER A 281 -13.95 18.79 -22.81
C SER A 281 -15.25 18.41 -23.54
N PRO A 282 -15.37 18.63 -24.87
CA PRO A 282 -16.61 18.38 -25.62
C PRO A 282 -17.17 16.97 -25.47
N TRP A 283 -16.29 15.96 -25.35
CA TRP A 283 -16.73 14.57 -25.16
C TRP A 283 -17.50 14.34 -23.84
N ARG A 284 -17.25 15.13 -22.80
CA ARG A 284 -17.96 15.02 -21.52
C ARG A 284 -19.39 15.51 -21.61
N GLN A 285 -19.60 16.62 -22.33
CA GLN A 285 -20.92 17.13 -22.65
C GLN A 285 -21.70 16.14 -23.52
N ALA A 286 -21.03 15.56 -24.52
CA ALA A 286 -21.61 14.55 -25.40
C ALA A 286 -22.04 13.28 -24.59
N VAL A 287 -21.24 12.85 -23.59
CA VAL A 287 -21.61 11.74 -22.71
C VAL A 287 -22.86 12.08 -21.86
N ASP A 288 -22.97 13.30 -21.35
CA ASP A 288 -24.15 13.71 -20.56
C ASP A 288 -25.43 13.66 -21.42
N LEU A 289 -25.37 14.06 -22.70
CA LEU A 289 -26.49 13.95 -23.63
C LEU A 289 -26.92 12.47 -23.81
N ALA A 290 -25.98 11.60 -24.14
CA ALA A 290 -26.31 10.18 -24.32
C ALA A 290 -26.82 9.52 -23.03
N ASN A 291 -26.24 9.86 -21.87
CA ASN A 291 -26.72 9.36 -20.58
C ASN A 291 -28.15 9.86 -20.27
N MET A 292 -28.47 11.12 -20.57
CA MET A 292 -29.84 11.65 -20.44
C MET A 292 -30.81 10.90 -21.35
N MET A 293 -30.48 10.75 -22.63
CA MET A 293 -31.32 10.00 -23.56
C MET A 293 -31.56 8.55 -23.10
N LEU A 294 -30.51 7.87 -22.61
CA LEU A 294 -30.64 6.53 -22.06
C LEU A 294 -31.51 6.50 -20.80
N CYS A 295 -31.36 7.46 -19.87
CA CYS A 295 -32.20 7.57 -18.69
C CYS A 295 -33.68 7.76 -19.04
N LEU A 296 -33.99 8.62 -19.99
CA LEU A 296 -35.36 8.88 -20.47
C LEU A 296 -35.95 7.63 -21.14
N ALA A 297 -35.16 6.91 -21.94
CA ALA A 297 -35.60 5.70 -22.62
C ALA A 297 -35.83 4.51 -21.68
N LEU A 298 -35.30 4.53 -20.46
CA LEU A 298 -35.63 3.50 -19.44
C LEU A 298 -37.13 3.41 -19.15
N ARG A 299 -37.84 4.53 -19.26
CA ARG A 299 -39.29 4.66 -18.91
C ARG A 299 -40.14 5.12 -20.12
N SER A 300 -39.54 5.20 -21.31
CA SER A 300 -40.23 5.52 -22.57
C SER A 300 -39.65 4.66 -23.72
N SER A 301 -39.62 5.15 -24.96
CA SER A 301 -38.96 4.43 -26.05
C SER A 301 -37.81 5.22 -26.65
N PRO A 302 -36.76 4.56 -27.16
CA PRO A 302 -35.63 5.20 -27.83
C PRO A 302 -36.06 6.08 -29.03
N GLU A 303 -37.04 5.62 -29.79
CA GLU A 303 -37.56 6.34 -30.97
C GLU A 303 -38.14 7.68 -30.55
N ARG A 304 -38.99 7.68 -29.53
CA ARG A 304 -39.62 8.91 -29.03
C ARG A 304 -38.58 9.88 -28.47
N VAL A 305 -37.62 9.38 -27.71
CA VAL A 305 -36.54 10.23 -27.14
C VAL A 305 -35.67 10.79 -28.28
N TYR A 306 -35.34 9.97 -29.27
CA TYR A 306 -34.54 10.39 -30.41
C TYR A 306 -35.23 11.48 -31.23
N GLU A 307 -36.50 11.27 -31.58
CA GLU A 307 -37.33 12.26 -32.31
C GLU A 307 -37.39 13.60 -31.56
N ARG A 308 -37.58 13.57 -30.25
CA ARG A 308 -37.59 14.78 -29.42
C ARG A 308 -36.21 15.43 -29.32
N ALA A 309 -35.15 14.64 -29.25
CA ALA A 309 -33.77 15.14 -29.20
C ALA A 309 -33.38 15.90 -30.47
N LEU A 310 -33.85 15.47 -31.64
CA LEU A 310 -33.60 16.16 -32.93
C LEU A 310 -34.15 17.59 -33.00
N ARG A 311 -35.02 17.98 -32.06
CA ARG A 311 -35.53 19.36 -31.97
C ARG A 311 -34.53 20.33 -31.35
N GLN A 312 -33.60 19.81 -30.58
CA GLN A 312 -32.64 20.60 -29.80
C GLN A 312 -31.19 20.29 -30.15
N PHE A 313 -30.91 19.11 -30.65
CA PHE A 313 -29.58 18.63 -30.98
C PHE A 313 -29.50 18.16 -32.40
N SER A 314 -28.38 18.43 -33.05
CA SER A 314 -28.09 17.89 -34.38
C SER A 314 -27.84 16.39 -34.35
N VAL A 315 -28.03 15.72 -35.46
CA VAL A 315 -27.69 14.30 -35.65
C VAL A 315 -26.23 14.04 -35.28
N GLN A 316 -25.32 14.96 -35.59
CA GLN A 316 -23.91 14.84 -35.29
C GLN A 316 -23.66 14.85 -33.76
N GLU A 317 -24.23 15.80 -33.01
CA GLU A 317 -24.11 15.89 -31.55
C GLU A 317 -24.61 14.61 -30.87
N ILE A 318 -25.75 14.06 -31.32
CA ILE A 318 -26.30 12.79 -30.80
C ILE A 318 -25.35 11.62 -31.14
N THR A 319 -24.81 11.57 -32.36
CA THR A 319 -23.87 10.54 -32.82
C THR A 319 -22.59 10.57 -31.97
N GLU A 320 -22.02 11.74 -31.72
CA GLU A 320 -20.87 11.95 -30.85
C GLU A 320 -21.16 11.50 -29.41
N GLY A 321 -22.37 11.78 -28.90
CA GLY A 321 -22.83 11.33 -27.58
C GLY A 321 -22.76 9.82 -27.45
N PHE A 322 -23.36 9.07 -28.39
CA PHE A 322 -23.36 7.61 -28.37
C PHE A 322 -21.99 7.00 -28.73
N ALA A 323 -21.15 7.71 -29.47
CA ALA A 323 -19.76 7.31 -29.69
C ALA A 323 -18.94 7.33 -28.39
N ALA A 324 -19.18 8.35 -27.54
CA ALA A 324 -18.45 8.57 -26.30
C ALA A 324 -19.02 7.80 -25.10
N ALA A 325 -20.34 7.56 -25.04
CA ALA A 325 -21.04 6.93 -23.92
C ALA A 325 -20.90 5.41 -23.91
N ARG A 326 -19.69 4.90 -23.67
CA ARG A 326 -19.41 3.45 -23.61
C ARG A 326 -18.67 3.06 -22.34
N GLY A 327 -18.88 1.83 -21.91
CA GLY A 327 -18.14 1.20 -20.80
C GLY A 327 -18.21 2.01 -19.51
N LEU A 328 -17.10 2.57 -19.07
CA LEU A 328 -16.97 3.31 -17.80
C LEU A 328 -17.53 4.73 -17.86
N ALA A 329 -17.82 5.27 -19.05
CA ALA A 329 -18.45 6.58 -19.20
C ALA A 329 -19.93 6.58 -18.75
N LEU A 330 -20.55 5.40 -18.69
CA LEU A 330 -21.90 5.21 -18.17
C LEU A 330 -21.87 5.09 -16.63
N PRO A 331 -22.66 5.87 -15.86
CA PRO A 331 -22.79 5.72 -14.44
C PRO A 331 -23.20 4.30 -14.01
N SER A 332 -22.69 3.83 -12.90
CA SER A 332 -22.89 2.44 -12.45
C SER A 332 -24.37 2.07 -12.22
N GLN A 333 -25.17 3.02 -11.73
CA GLN A 333 -26.61 2.81 -11.56
C GLN A 333 -27.31 2.66 -12.92
N LEU A 334 -27.09 3.59 -13.85
CA LEU A 334 -27.65 3.55 -15.19
C LEU A 334 -27.30 2.23 -15.89
N ARG A 335 -26.05 1.81 -15.84
CA ARG A 335 -25.57 0.54 -16.40
C ARG A 335 -26.25 -0.69 -15.81
N ARG A 336 -26.51 -0.70 -14.47
CA ARG A 336 -27.26 -1.79 -13.81
C ARG A 336 -28.72 -1.81 -14.27
N MET A 337 -29.36 -0.66 -14.36
CA MET A 337 -30.78 -0.57 -14.80
C MET A 337 -30.95 -0.98 -16.26
N LEU A 338 -30.05 -0.55 -17.15
CA LEU A 338 -30.02 -0.98 -18.56
C LEU A 338 -29.87 -2.51 -18.67
N LYS A 339 -28.97 -3.09 -17.87
CA LYS A 339 -28.81 -4.55 -17.85
C LYS A 339 -30.04 -5.28 -17.29
N ALA A 340 -30.70 -4.71 -16.32
CA ALA A 340 -31.90 -5.32 -15.70
C ALA A 340 -33.12 -5.32 -16.64
N GLN A 341 -33.20 -4.41 -17.60
CA GLN A 341 -34.28 -4.36 -18.61
C GLN A 341 -34.21 -5.48 -19.65
N GLY A 342 -33.07 -6.16 -19.77
CA GLY A 342 -32.88 -7.21 -20.80
C GLY A 342 -32.86 -6.69 -22.25
N ARG A 343 -32.87 -5.36 -22.46
CA ARG A 343 -32.81 -4.69 -23.78
C ARG A 343 -31.52 -3.89 -23.87
N ASP A 344 -30.90 -3.90 -25.06
CA ASP A 344 -29.75 -3.04 -25.33
C ASP A 344 -30.20 -1.69 -25.91
N LEU A 345 -30.65 -0.79 -25.01
CA LEU A 345 -31.08 0.55 -25.41
C LEU A 345 -29.99 1.35 -26.13
N HIS A 346 -28.72 1.12 -25.81
CA HIS A 346 -27.61 1.76 -26.49
C HIS A 346 -27.53 1.31 -27.96
N ALA A 347 -27.64 0.02 -28.24
CA ALA A 347 -27.69 -0.50 -29.60
C ALA A 347 -28.98 -0.07 -30.33
N GLU A 348 -30.11 0.09 -29.63
CA GLU A 348 -31.35 0.60 -30.21
C GLU A 348 -31.19 2.05 -30.69
N PHE A 349 -30.60 2.94 -29.89
CA PHE A 349 -30.27 4.30 -30.34
C PHE A 349 -29.32 4.32 -31.51
N ILE A 350 -28.28 3.48 -31.52
CA ILE A 350 -27.33 3.39 -32.64
C ILE A 350 -28.04 3.02 -33.93
N ARG A 351 -29.08 2.18 -33.90
CA ARG A 351 -29.86 1.82 -35.11
C ARG A 351 -30.71 2.97 -35.64
N LEU A 352 -31.05 3.94 -34.78
CA LEU A 352 -31.78 5.15 -35.22
C LEU A 352 -30.87 6.19 -35.87
N LEU A 353 -29.57 6.09 -35.71
CA LEU A 353 -28.61 7.02 -36.30
C LEU A 353 -28.38 6.69 -37.78
N PRO A 354 -28.31 7.71 -38.65
CA PRO A 354 -28.08 7.50 -40.09
C PRO A 354 -26.71 6.92 -40.42
N THR A 355 -25.71 7.18 -39.56
CA THR A 355 -24.36 6.61 -39.64
C THR A 355 -23.94 6.03 -38.31
N PRO A 356 -23.38 4.81 -38.29
CA PRO A 356 -22.93 4.22 -37.03
C PRO A 356 -21.81 5.06 -36.41
N PRO A 357 -21.89 5.36 -35.08
CA PRO A 357 -20.90 6.18 -34.43
C PRO A 357 -19.54 5.49 -34.39
N GLN A 358 -18.49 6.19 -34.80
CA GLN A 358 -17.13 5.71 -34.62
C GLN A 358 -16.74 5.80 -33.15
N PRO A 359 -16.25 4.72 -32.52
CA PRO A 359 -15.92 4.74 -31.10
C PRO A 359 -14.82 5.77 -30.83
N VAL A 360 -15.10 6.73 -29.96
CA VAL A 360 -14.07 7.62 -29.43
C VAL A 360 -13.14 6.81 -28.55
N SER A 361 -11.86 6.79 -28.86
CA SER A 361 -10.84 6.12 -28.05
C SER A 361 -10.59 6.93 -26.77
N ILE A 362 -11.47 6.75 -25.78
CA ILE A 362 -11.33 7.36 -24.44
C ILE A 362 -10.22 6.64 -23.66
N GLN A 363 -9.99 5.37 -23.97
CA GLN A 363 -9.05 4.51 -23.27
C GLN A 363 -7.65 4.67 -23.84
N ARG A 364 -6.76 5.28 -23.07
CA ARG A 364 -5.35 5.52 -23.45
C ARG A 364 -4.40 4.36 -23.18
N TRP A 365 -4.87 3.20 -22.76
CA TRP A 365 -4.08 2.00 -22.66
C TRP A 365 -3.93 1.36 -24.04
N SER A 366 -2.82 1.66 -24.70
CA SER A 366 -2.41 0.92 -25.90
C SER A 366 -1.41 -0.16 -25.51
N TRP A 367 -1.34 -1.23 -26.29
CA TRP A 367 -0.34 -2.27 -26.11
C TRP A 367 1.10 -1.73 -26.08
N ARG A 368 1.35 -0.63 -26.80
CA ARG A 368 2.62 0.11 -26.75
C ARG A 368 2.90 0.70 -25.36
N ARG A 369 1.90 1.21 -24.65
CA ARG A 369 2.06 1.75 -23.30
C ARG A 369 2.18 0.66 -22.25
N VAL A 370 1.40 -0.42 -22.39
CA VAL A 370 1.55 -1.61 -21.55
C VAL A 370 2.95 -2.17 -21.71
N GLY A 371 3.45 -2.27 -22.95
CA GLY A 371 4.82 -2.67 -23.25
C GLY A 371 5.86 -1.72 -22.66
N LEU A 372 5.64 -0.40 -22.75
CA LEU A 372 6.54 0.61 -22.19
C LEU A 372 6.57 0.54 -20.65
N VAL A 373 5.41 0.42 -20.00
CA VAL A 373 5.33 0.23 -18.54
C VAL A 373 6.00 -1.07 -18.14
N GLY A 374 5.75 -2.16 -18.87
CA GLY A 374 6.41 -3.44 -18.67
C GLY A 374 7.93 -3.34 -18.83
N ALA A 375 8.40 -2.64 -19.87
CA ALA A 375 9.83 -2.40 -20.09
C ALA A 375 10.44 -1.55 -18.95
N VAL A 376 9.76 -0.50 -18.48
CA VAL A 376 10.21 0.32 -17.34
C VAL A 376 10.29 -0.52 -16.08
N VAL A 377 9.28 -1.35 -15.79
CA VAL A 377 9.28 -2.25 -14.63
C VAL A 377 10.43 -3.26 -14.72
N LEU A 378 10.67 -3.83 -15.91
CA LEU A 378 11.80 -4.74 -16.14
C LEU A 378 13.16 -4.04 -15.99
N VAL A 379 13.30 -2.81 -16.50
CA VAL A 379 14.51 -2.00 -16.32
C VAL A 379 14.71 -1.66 -14.85
N VAL A 380 13.68 -1.25 -14.13
CA VAL A 380 13.76 -0.97 -12.69
C VAL A 380 14.10 -2.25 -11.91
N ALA A 381 13.46 -3.38 -12.23
CA ALA A 381 13.77 -4.67 -11.62
C ALA A 381 15.22 -5.11 -11.92
N PHE A 382 15.68 -4.92 -13.16
CA PHE A 382 17.07 -5.21 -13.56
C PHE A 382 18.07 -4.28 -12.85
N LEU A 383 17.79 -2.97 -12.79
CA LEU A 383 18.63 -2.03 -12.05
C LEU A 383 18.63 -2.31 -10.54
N TYR A 384 17.47 -2.72 -10.00
CA TYR A 384 17.36 -3.15 -8.61
C TYR A 384 18.18 -4.43 -8.37
N ASP A 385 18.09 -5.41 -9.26
CA ASP A 385 18.88 -6.65 -9.21
C ASP A 385 20.40 -6.35 -9.34
N GLN A 386 20.79 -5.45 -10.25
CA GLN A 386 22.16 -5.00 -10.37
C GLN A 386 22.61 -4.20 -9.14
N GLY A 387 21.75 -3.36 -8.56
CA GLY A 387 22.01 -2.64 -7.30
C GLY A 387 22.18 -3.59 -6.12
N VAL A 388 21.32 -4.60 -6.03
CA VAL A 388 21.41 -5.67 -5.02
C VAL A 388 22.68 -6.50 -5.20
N THR A 389 23.09 -6.80 -6.46
CA THR A 389 24.34 -7.51 -6.73
C THR A 389 25.58 -6.66 -6.43
N ILE A 390 25.52 -5.34 -6.59
CA ILE A 390 26.63 -4.43 -6.23
C ILE A 390 26.73 -4.32 -4.70
N ASP A 391 25.63 -4.15 -3.98
CA ASP A 391 25.59 -4.18 -2.51
C ASP A 391 25.99 -5.56 -1.94
N TYR A 392 25.61 -6.64 -2.63
CA TYR A 392 26.05 -7.99 -2.25
C TYR A 392 27.55 -8.21 -2.40
N ARG A 393 28.22 -7.52 -3.30
CA ARG A 393 29.70 -7.61 -3.41
C ARG A 393 30.44 -6.88 -2.31
N GLU A 394 29.85 -5.82 -1.73
CA GLU A 394 30.41 -5.11 -0.56
C GLU A 394 29.84 -5.61 0.78
N ALA A 395 28.63 -6.16 0.81
CA ALA A 395 27.94 -6.56 2.04
C ALA A 395 27.89 -8.07 2.29
N VAL A 396 28.61 -8.91 1.55
CA VAL A 396 28.70 -10.34 1.89
C VAL A 396 29.73 -10.57 2.99
N ALA A 397 29.44 -10.02 4.13
CA ALA A 397 29.64 -10.69 5.41
C ALA A 397 28.31 -11.29 5.90
N THR A 398 27.51 -11.89 5.02
CA THR A 398 26.48 -12.82 5.52
C THR A 398 27.20 -14.06 5.99
N PRO A 399 27.00 -14.48 7.26
CA PRO A 399 27.51 -15.75 7.70
C PRO A 399 26.95 -16.82 6.76
N THR A 400 27.79 -17.32 5.87
CA THR A 400 27.45 -18.51 5.10
C THR A 400 27.25 -19.58 6.16
N SER A 401 26.04 -20.07 6.34
CA SER A 401 25.78 -21.22 7.22
C SER A 401 26.42 -22.43 6.55
N VAL A 402 27.69 -22.60 6.76
CA VAL A 402 28.41 -23.77 6.32
C VAL A 402 27.86 -24.92 7.17
N ALA A 403 27.07 -25.78 6.57
CA ALA A 403 26.43 -26.89 7.27
C ALA A 403 27.46 -27.90 7.81
N ASN A 404 28.66 -27.92 7.24
CA ASN A 404 29.75 -28.79 7.65
C ASN A 404 31.11 -28.17 7.26
N LEU A 405 32.13 -28.31 8.07
CA LEU A 405 33.49 -27.81 7.82
C LEU A 405 34.51 -28.98 7.92
N ALA A 406 34.08 -30.19 7.58
CA ALA A 406 34.96 -31.35 7.64
C ALA A 406 36.16 -31.20 6.67
N CYS A 407 37.27 -31.78 7.04
CA CYS A 407 38.49 -31.74 6.21
C CYS A 407 38.30 -32.41 4.82
N THR A 408 37.21 -33.11 4.60
CA THR A 408 36.78 -33.70 3.32
C THR A 408 35.93 -32.76 2.47
N ASP A 409 35.39 -31.67 3.04
CA ASP A 409 34.49 -30.74 2.35
C ASP A 409 35.27 -29.62 1.65
N LEU A 410 35.38 -29.71 0.34
CA LEU A 410 36.22 -28.82 -0.46
C LEU A 410 35.69 -27.36 -0.55
N GLU A 411 34.37 -27.19 -0.62
CA GLU A 411 33.76 -25.87 -0.80
C GLU A 411 34.05 -24.89 0.36
N PRO A 412 33.82 -25.27 1.64
CA PRO A 412 34.16 -24.39 2.75
C PRO A 412 35.66 -24.14 2.86
N GLN A 413 36.50 -25.17 2.64
CA GLN A 413 37.95 -25.02 2.70
C GLN A 413 38.50 -24.13 1.61
N TRP A 414 37.91 -24.16 0.40
CA TRP A 414 38.24 -23.24 -0.68
C TRP A 414 37.98 -21.78 -0.29
N LEU A 415 36.81 -21.47 0.31
CA LEU A 415 36.48 -20.15 0.80
C LEU A 415 37.47 -19.67 1.87
N LEU A 416 37.80 -20.54 2.85
CA LEU A 416 38.79 -20.24 3.88
C LEU A 416 40.18 -19.96 3.27
N ALA A 417 40.61 -20.77 2.31
CA ALA A 417 41.87 -20.58 1.61
C ALA A 417 41.91 -19.28 0.82
N GLN A 418 40.80 -18.87 0.21
CA GLN A 418 40.71 -17.60 -0.54
C GLN A 418 40.67 -16.39 0.37
N SER A 419 40.19 -16.53 1.61
CA SER A 419 40.19 -15.41 2.56
C SER A 419 41.59 -14.93 2.93
N VAL A 420 42.57 -15.86 3.00
CA VAL A 420 43.97 -15.58 3.31
C VAL A 420 44.85 -16.26 2.26
N PRO A 421 45.06 -15.65 1.10
CA PRO A 421 45.82 -16.24 -0.02
C PRO A 421 47.25 -16.63 0.30
N SER A 422 47.88 -15.95 1.24
CA SER A 422 49.25 -16.23 1.70
C SER A 422 49.39 -17.47 2.57
N ALA A 423 48.27 -17.95 3.18
CA ALA A 423 48.32 -19.05 4.14
C ALA A 423 48.67 -20.39 3.46
N SER A 424 49.73 -21.04 3.91
CA SER A 424 50.14 -22.37 3.41
C SER A 424 49.29 -23.51 3.95
N LEU A 425 48.61 -23.29 5.10
CA LEU A 425 47.71 -24.20 5.75
C LEU A 425 46.30 -23.59 5.91
N VAL A 426 45.30 -24.43 5.77
CA VAL A 426 43.88 -24.03 5.92
C VAL A 426 43.28 -24.87 7.05
N PRO A 427 42.65 -24.22 8.09
CA PRO A 427 42.02 -24.96 9.16
C PRO A 427 40.76 -25.69 8.68
N CYS A 428 40.55 -26.91 9.17
CA CYS A 428 39.36 -27.71 8.97
C CYS A 428 39.03 -28.48 10.24
N LEU A 429 37.82 -28.99 10.35
CA LEU A 429 37.35 -29.64 11.55
C LEU A 429 37.36 -31.19 11.35
N GLY A 430 37.90 -31.91 12.34
CA GLY A 430 37.66 -33.32 12.48
C GLY A 430 36.22 -33.62 12.93
N PRO A 431 35.86 -34.88 13.13
CA PRO A 431 34.58 -35.25 13.73
C PRO A 431 34.39 -34.52 15.07
N LEU A 432 33.28 -33.78 15.18
CA LEU A 432 32.98 -33.09 16.44
C LEU A 432 32.57 -34.12 17.52
N PRO A 433 33.18 -34.08 18.72
CA PRO A 433 32.77 -34.93 19.83
C PRO A 433 31.32 -34.64 20.27
N ALA A 434 30.70 -35.53 21.03
CA ALA A 434 29.37 -35.34 21.59
C ALA A 434 29.27 -34.04 22.40
N GLY A 435 28.18 -33.29 22.19
CA GLY A 435 27.96 -31.98 22.82
C GLY A 435 28.50 -30.79 22.04
N TRP A 436 29.34 -31.00 21.04
CA TRP A 436 29.85 -29.95 20.19
C TRP A 436 28.98 -29.73 18.94
N SER A 437 28.84 -28.47 18.52
CA SER A 437 28.17 -28.09 17.28
C SER A 437 28.87 -26.93 16.61
N LEU A 438 28.81 -26.92 15.27
CA LEU A 438 29.32 -25.82 14.47
C LEU A 438 28.45 -24.58 14.66
N GLY A 439 29.06 -23.46 15.02
CA GLY A 439 28.45 -22.15 15.08
C GLY A 439 28.64 -21.36 13.79
N PRO A 440 28.49 -20.03 13.81
CA PRO A 440 28.70 -19.18 12.65
C PRO A 440 30.13 -19.29 12.10
N VAL A 441 30.22 -19.42 10.76
CA VAL A 441 31.50 -19.30 10.02
C VAL A 441 31.44 -18.01 9.21
N THR A 442 32.44 -17.16 9.40
CA THR A 442 32.54 -15.87 8.68
C THR A 442 33.81 -15.84 7.88
N VAL A 443 33.70 -15.51 6.58
CA VAL A 443 34.84 -15.43 5.67
C VAL A 443 34.91 -14.04 5.06
N ASN A 444 35.98 -13.30 5.34
CA ASN A 444 36.24 -11.97 4.81
C ASN A 444 37.63 -11.92 4.15
N ASN A 445 37.90 -10.90 3.36
CA ASN A 445 39.23 -10.68 2.81
C ASN A 445 40.27 -10.45 3.93
N GLY A 446 41.30 -11.28 3.97
CA GLY A 446 42.34 -11.25 4.98
C GLY A 446 42.00 -11.96 6.31
N ARG A 447 40.77 -12.47 6.49
CA ARG A 447 40.36 -13.05 7.76
C ARG A 447 39.21 -14.04 7.60
N SER A 448 39.29 -15.21 8.24
CA SER A 448 38.14 -16.08 8.44
C SER A 448 37.99 -16.50 9.88
N VAL A 449 36.76 -16.68 10.35
CA VAL A 449 36.43 -17.03 11.72
C VAL A 449 35.45 -18.19 11.74
N ILE A 450 35.77 -19.22 12.50
CA ILE A 450 34.93 -20.40 12.75
C ILE A 450 34.58 -20.40 14.23
N SER A 451 33.30 -20.46 14.56
CA SER A 451 32.85 -20.56 15.96
C SER A 451 32.31 -21.95 16.25
N LEU A 452 32.59 -22.47 17.43
CA LEU A 452 32.07 -23.74 17.93
C LEU A 452 31.31 -23.54 19.24
N ASN A 453 30.19 -24.21 19.38
CA ASN A 453 29.34 -24.22 20.54
C ASN A 453 29.47 -25.56 21.28
N HIS A 454 29.24 -25.54 22.59
CA HIS A 454 29.21 -26.76 23.39
C HIS A 454 27.97 -26.73 24.31
N ASP A 455 27.24 -27.83 24.39
CA ASP A 455 25.93 -27.94 25.04
C ASP A 455 25.97 -27.51 26.52
N ARG A 456 27.05 -27.81 27.23
CA ARG A 456 27.24 -27.48 28.66
C ARG A 456 28.03 -26.19 28.90
N ALA A 457 28.85 -25.76 27.97
CA ALA A 457 29.71 -24.59 28.13
C ALA A 457 29.16 -23.31 27.43
N GLY A 458 28.18 -23.45 26.55
CA GLY A 458 27.46 -22.37 25.87
C GLY A 458 27.84 -22.12 24.42
N THR A 459 27.51 -20.97 23.92
CA THR A 459 27.78 -20.55 22.51
C THR A 459 29.16 -19.90 22.41
N ASN A 460 29.80 -20.04 21.21
CA ASN A 460 31.11 -19.46 20.89
C ASN A 460 32.19 -19.84 21.95
N VAL A 461 32.16 -21.07 22.38
CA VAL A 461 33.09 -21.61 23.37
C VAL A 461 34.51 -21.66 22.81
N LEU A 462 34.62 -21.97 21.54
CA LEU A 462 35.82 -21.95 20.75
C LEU A 462 35.63 -21.03 19.55
N VAL A 463 36.59 -20.11 19.33
CA VAL A 463 36.66 -19.26 18.16
C VAL A 463 38.00 -19.48 17.49
N ILE A 464 37.98 -19.96 16.27
CA ILE A 464 39.14 -20.28 15.45
C ILE A 464 39.22 -19.23 14.34
N GLU A 465 40.32 -18.48 14.29
CA GLU A 465 40.50 -17.39 13.36
C GLU A 465 41.75 -17.62 12.53
N LEU A 466 41.61 -17.60 11.18
CA LEU A 466 42.71 -17.62 10.22
C LEU A 466 43.00 -16.20 9.75
N THR A 467 44.29 -15.77 9.84
CA THR A 467 44.80 -14.47 9.39
C THR A 467 46.15 -14.65 8.72
N ALA A 468 46.66 -13.61 8.02
CA ALA A 468 47.99 -13.64 7.39
C ALA A 468 49.16 -13.69 8.39
N GLY A 469 48.91 -13.31 9.65
CA GLY A 469 49.89 -13.36 10.73
C GLY A 469 49.29 -13.07 12.07
N CYS A 470 49.99 -13.45 13.14
CA CYS A 470 49.63 -13.15 14.52
C CYS A 470 50.86 -12.78 15.36
N ASP A 471 50.59 -12.14 16.50
CA ASP A 471 51.66 -11.70 17.41
C ASP A 471 51.77 -12.66 18.64
N PRO A 472 52.85 -13.42 18.75
CA PRO A 472 53.04 -14.37 19.86
C PRO A 472 53.54 -13.74 21.16
N ARG A 473 53.71 -12.40 21.25
CA ARG A 473 54.20 -11.73 22.46
C ARG A 473 53.31 -12.08 23.68
N GLY A 474 53.97 -12.44 24.76
CA GLY A 474 53.30 -12.83 26.01
C GLY A 474 52.75 -14.26 26.01
N ALA A 475 53.00 -15.03 24.94
CA ALA A 475 52.64 -16.46 24.89
C ALA A 475 53.90 -17.35 25.02
N VAL A 476 53.76 -18.54 25.59
CA VAL A 476 54.82 -19.52 25.75
C VAL A 476 54.79 -20.51 24.61
N GLN A 477 55.95 -20.86 24.08
CA GLN A 477 56.03 -21.87 23.00
C GLN A 477 55.62 -23.25 23.51
N ALA A 478 54.81 -23.94 22.77
CA ALA A 478 54.30 -25.28 23.09
C ALA A 478 54.63 -26.25 21.95
N SER A 479 54.59 -27.55 22.24
CA SER A 479 54.78 -28.59 21.23
C SER A 479 53.63 -28.61 20.22
N SER A 480 53.98 -28.74 18.92
CA SER A 480 53.01 -28.98 17.83
C SER A 480 53.18 -30.37 17.28
N THR A 481 52.12 -31.03 16.93
CA THR A 481 52.10 -32.32 16.22
C THR A 481 52.41 -32.17 14.72
N GLN A 482 52.34 -30.96 14.21
CA GLN A 482 52.59 -30.65 12.78
C GLN A 482 53.95 -29.96 12.59
N SER A 483 54.77 -30.52 11.68
CA SER A 483 56.14 -30.12 11.46
C SER A 483 56.31 -28.67 10.95
N GLN A 484 55.28 -28.07 10.33
CA GLN A 484 55.29 -26.74 9.76
C GLN A 484 54.67 -25.68 10.68
N VAL A 485 54.16 -26.06 11.85
CA VAL A 485 53.42 -25.19 12.77
C VAL A 485 54.28 -24.92 14.01
N ARG A 486 54.47 -23.64 14.31
CA ARG A 486 55.01 -23.17 15.57
C ARG A 486 53.86 -22.78 16.46
N ARG A 487 53.63 -23.52 17.57
CA ARG A 487 52.52 -23.31 18.48
C ARG A 487 52.97 -22.50 19.68
N TYR A 488 52.15 -21.50 20.04
CA TYR A 488 52.29 -20.70 21.23
C TYR A 488 51.00 -20.73 22.04
N GLN A 489 51.09 -20.64 23.37
CA GLN A 489 49.92 -20.69 24.24
C GLN A 489 49.97 -19.60 25.29
N ARG A 490 48.82 -18.99 25.60
CA ARG A 490 48.68 -17.98 26.63
C ARG A 490 47.36 -18.20 27.38
N ILE A 491 47.39 -18.06 28.70
CA ILE A 491 46.20 -18.07 29.53
C ILE A 491 45.90 -16.65 29.92
N ASP A 492 44.82 -16.08 29.44
CA ASP A 492 44.45 -14.69 29.69
C ASP A 492 43.66 -14.54 30.99
N ARG A 493 42.86 -15.55 31.35
CA ARG A 493 42.07 -15.54 32.57
C ARG A 493 41.82 -16.96 33.11
N GLN A 494 41.85 -17.15 34.42
CA GLN A 494 41.57 -18.44 35.05
C GLN A 494 40.18 -18.50 35.66
N THR A 495 39.66 -17.41 36.22
CA THR A 495 38.36 -17.32 36.90
C THR A 495 37.69 -15.97 36.56
N PRO A 496 36.34 -15.84 36.56
CA PRO A 496 35.31 -16.89 36.72
C PRO A 496 35.11 -17.75 35.48
N ARG A 497 35.62 -17.31 34.32
CA ARG A 497 35.67 -18.10 33.08
C ARG A 497 37.14 -18.30 32.70
N TYR A 498 37.47 -19.52 32.34
CA TYR A 498 38.80 -19.84 31.81
C TYR A 498 38.88 -19.32 30.38
N GLN A 499 39.87 -18.47 30.10
CA GLN A 499 40.16 -17.94 28.78
C GLN A 499 41.61 -18.25 28.42
N ALA A 500 41.80 -18.92 27.30
CA ALA A 500 43.11 -19.26 26.76
C ALA A 500 43.16 -19.02 25.25
N VAL A 501 44.33 -18.69 24.78
CA VAL A 501 44.62 -18.46 23.38
C VAL A 501 45.76 -19.39 22.95
N VAL A 502 45.53 -20.09 21.84
CA VAL A 502 46.53 -20.89 21.15
C VAL A 502 46.80 -20.23 19.81
N LEU A 503 48.05 -20.02 19.47
CA LEU A 503 48.49 -19.40 18.21
C LEU A 503 49.34 -20.42 17.44
N ASP A 504 48.85 -20.82 16.29
CA ASP A 504 49.52 -21.76 15.38
C ASP A 504 50.05 -20.97 14.18
N GLN A 505 51.34 -20.61 14.21
CA GLN A 505 52.05 -19.88 13.14
C GLN A 505 52.61 -20.86 12.13
N PHE A 506 52.43 -20.55 10.85
CA PHE A 506 52.98 -21.30 9.72
C PHE A 506 53.28 -20.35 8.55
N PRO A 507 53.99 -20.75 7.52
CA PRO A 507 54.36 -19.87 6.40
C PRO A 507 53.11 -19.20 5.80
N GLY A 508 53.13 -17.86 5.79
CA GLY A 508 52.12 -17.00 5.21
C GLY A 508 50.78 -16.92 5.95
N GLY A 509 50.68 -17.52 7.16
CA GLY A 509 49.43 -17.50 7.92
C GLY A 509 49.56 -17.82 9.41
N CYS A 510 48.52 -17.55 10.14
CA CYS A 510 48.35 -17.91 11.55
C CYS A 510 46.93 -18.26 11.86
N VAL A 511 46.75 -19.32 12.64
CA VAL A 511 45.45 -19.67 13.24
C VAL A 511 45.48 -19.35 14.70
N THR A 512 44.58 -18.44 15.11
CA THR A 512 44.35 -18.08 16.52
C THR A 512 43.14 -18.82 17.03
N THR A 513 43.30 -19.69 18.04
CA THR A 513 42.20 -20.39 18.67
C THR A 513 41.96 -19.80 20.07
N GLN A 514 40.81 -19.21 20.29
CA GLN A 514 40.40 -18.63 21.56
C GLN A 514 39.37 -19.54 22.21
N ALA A 515 39.64 -19.99 23.44
CA ALA A 515 38.72 -20.74 24.26
C ALA A 515 38.17 -19.86 25.39
N SER A 516 36.84 -19.83 25.59
CA SER A 516 36.19 -19.13 26.67
C SER A 516 35.13 -20.02 27.33
N VAL A 517 35.51 -20.68 28.44
CA VAL A 517 34.67 -21.72 29.07
C VAL A 517 34.47 -21.49 30.54
N PRO A 518 33.33 -21.91 31.14
CA PRO A 518 33.22 -22.00 32.60
C PRO A 518 34.32 -22.88 33.17
N VAL A 519 34.85 -22.51 34.33
CA VAL A 519 35.98 -23.26 34.97
C VAL A 519 35.66 -24.75 35.17
N ALA A 520 34.40 -25.09 35.45
CA ALA A 520 33.93 -26.46 35.61
C ALA A 520 34.10 -27.34 34.37
N ASN A 521 34.05 -26.73 33.16
CA ASN A 521 34.14 -27.45 31.89
C ASN A 521 35.53 -27.33 31.22
N ARG A 522 36.52 -26.76 31.92
CA ARG A 522 37.85 -26.50 31.39
C ARG A 522 38.51 -27.75 30.82
N THR A 523 38.57 -28.82 31.61
CA THR A 523 39.30 -30.05 31.26
C THR A 523 38.67 -30.75 30.07
N GLU A 524 37.33 -30.80 30.01
CA GLU A 524 36.57 -31.39 28.92
C GLU A 524 36.86 -30.63 27.60
N VAL A 525 36.66 -29.31 27.59
CA VAL A 525 36.83 -28.48 26.36
C VAL A 525 38.28 -28.42 25.90
N THR A 526 39.27 -28.33 26.80
CA THR A 526 40.68 -28.29 26.41
C THR A 526 41.18 -29.65 25.93
N GLY A 527 40.63 -30.75 26.41
CA GLY A 527 40.93 -32.12 25.97
C GLY A 527 40.44 -32.38 24.54
N ASP A 528 39.29 -31.85 24.19
CA ASP A 528 38.65 -32.04 22.88
C ASP A 528 39.27 -31.17 21.76
N LEU A 529 40.08 -30.19 22.07
CA LEU A 529 40.63 -29.27 21.09
C LEU A 529 41.54 -29.95 20.05
N ALA A 530 42.36 -30.90 20.49
CA ALA A 530 43.31 -31.61 19.63
C ALA A 530 42.65 -32.49 18.56
N PRO A 531 41.59 -33.24 18.83
CA PRO A 531 40.86 -33.97 17.78
C PRO A 531 39.96 -33.12 16.92
N ILE A 532 39.59 -31.89 17.33
CA ILE A 532 38.66 -31.02 16.58
C ILE A 532 39.39 -30.27 15.47
N LEU A 533 40.53 -29.61 15.76
CA LEU A 533 41.22 -28.75 14.80
C LEU A 533 42.31 -29.48 14.04
N HIS A 534 42.14 -29.57 12.74
CA HIS A 534 43.08 -30.09 11.79
C HIS A 534 43.48 -29.05 10.74
N TYR A 535 44.47 -29.37 9.92
CA TYR A 535 44.95 -28.50 8.85
C TYR A 535 45.11 -29.29 7.55
N THR A 536 44.63 -28.67 6.46
CA THR A 536 44.89 -29.14 5.10
C THR A 536 45.93 -28.21 4.46
N THR A 537 46.93 -28.75 3.77
CA THR A 537 47.85 -27.92 3.03
C THR A 537 47.17 -27.30 1.81
N ARG A 538 47.54 -26.06 1.51
CA ARG A 538 47.01 -25.35 0.32
C ARG A 538 47.25 -26.15 -0.97
N GLN A 539 48.40 -26.82 -1.06
CA GLN A 539 48.72 -27.69 -2.21
C GLN A 539 47.80 -28.90 -2.32
N ALA A 540 47.53 -29.61 -1.23
CA ALA A 540 46.60 -30.74 -1.24
C ALA A 540 45.18 -30.30 -1.59
N LEU A 541 44.76 -29.14 -1.08
CA LEU A 541 43.46 -28.55 -1.41
C LEU A 541 43.36 -28.20 -2.90
N GLN A 542 44.41 -27.61 -3.49
CA GLN A 542 44.44 -27.30 -4.93
C GLN A 542 44.34 -28.62 -5.76
N GLN A 543 45.08 -29.64 -5.39
CA GLN A 543 45.02 -30.95 -6.10
C GLN A 543 43.60 -31.57 -6.04
N ALA A 544 42.95 -31.49 -4.88
CA ALA A 544 41.58 -31.96 -4.75
C ALA A 544 40.58 -31.15 -5.56
N LEU A 545 40.74 -29.82 -5.63
CA LEU A 545 39.93 -28.91 -6.45
C LEU A 545 40.14 -29.20 -7.96
N ASP A 546 41.38 -29.40 -8.39
CA ASP A 546 41.70 -29.75 -9.79
C ASP A 546 41.03 -31.06 -10.22
N GLN A 547 41.08 -32.09 -9.37
CA GLN A 547 40.42 -33.35 -9.63
C GLN A 547 38.91 -33.21 -9.74
N ARG A 548 38.28 -32.46 -8.86
CA ARG A 548 36.82 -32.28 -8.82
C ARG A 548 36.29 -31.34 -9.89
N SER A 549 37.03 -30.29 -10.23
CA SER A 549 36.60 -29.26 -11.18
C SER A 549 37.13 -29.45 -12.61
N GLY A 550 37.99 -30.42 -12.84
CA GLY A 550 38.70 -30.58 -14.11
C GLY A 550 39.63 -29.39 -14.41
N GLY A 551 40.26 -28.84 -13.39
CA GLY A 551 41.19 -27.70 -13.49
C GLY A 551 40.55 -26.33 -13.66
N ARG A 552 39.22 -26.22 -13.51
CA ARG A 552 38.47 -24.96 -13.67
C ARG A 552 38.56 -24.04 -12.44
N LEU A 553 38.70 -24.62 -11.23
CA LEU A 553 38.84 -23.88 -9.99
C LEU A 553 40.31 -23.86 -9.54
N ARG A 554 40.82 -22.67 -9.32
CA ARG A 554 42.20 -22.50 -8.82
C ARG A 554 42.17 -21.59 -7.59
N LEU A 555 43.04 -21.91 -6.63
CA LEU A 555 43.32 -21.02 -5.53
C LEU A 555 44.22 -19.88 -6.01
N ASP A 556 44.02 -18.69 -5.45
CA ASP A 556 44.88 -17.53 -5.75
C ASP A 556 46.34 -17.91 -5.47
N PRO A 557 47.25 -17.48 -6.33
CA PRO A 557 48.67 -17.75 -6.11
C PRO A 557 49.15 -17.11 -4.79
N LEU A 558 50.09 -17.80 -4.13
CA LEU A 558 50.77 -17.22 -2.99
C LEU A 558 51.41 -15.88 -3.43
N PRO A 559 51.32 -14.82 -2.63
CA PRO A 559 52.08 -13.61 -2.90
C PRO A 559 53.56 -13.98 -2.97
N VAL A 560 54.23 -13.57 -4.07
CA VAL A 560 55.64 -13.84 -4.34
C VAL A 560 56.53 -13.10 -3.33
#